data_a2f92e2a3663f9c85a84814aa5f47089
#
_entry.id   a2f92e2a3663f9c85a84814aa5f47089
#
_cell.length_a   1.000
_cell.length_b   1.000
_cell.length_c   1.000
_cell.angle_alpha   90.00
_cell.angle_beta   90.00
_cell.angle_gamma   90.00
#
_symmetry.space_group_name_H-M   'P 1'
#
loop_
_entity.id
_entity.type
_entity.pdbx_description
1 polymer ?
#
loop_
_entity_poly.entity_id
_entity_poly.type
_entity_poly.pdbx_seq_one_letter_code
_entity_poly.pdbx_strand_id
1 'polypeptide(L)'
;HSSPRRQRQMCIRDRDDTYASSALADFYCQYKNENLVVNLWLQLQATNQQPGGLSRVQSLMEHESFSIKNPNKVRSLIGSFASSNHPNFHDKLGTGYEFLGEQILKLNTLNPQVAARLVTPLTRWSDYEEPYANLMKKQLKVIKASPGLVSDVYEVVTKSL
;
A
#
# COMPACT_ATOMS: atom_id res chain seq x y z
N HIS A 1 15.98 25.93 -6.87
CA HIS A 1 16.91 24.87 -7.29
C HIS A 1 16.42 23.45 -6.99
N SER A 2 15.58 23.29 -5.95
CA SER A 2 15.04 21.97 -5.62
C SER A 2 13.93 21.49 -6.58
N SER A 3 13.12 22.40 -7.13
CA SER A 3 11.98 22.07 -8.00
C SER A 3 12.34 21.36 -9.30
N PRO A 4 13.30 21.82 -10.11
CA PRO A 4 13.67 21.13 -11.33
C PRO A 4 14.25 19.74 -11.05
N ARG A 5 14.99 19.58 -9.96
CA ARG A 5 15.55 18.30 -9.54
C ARG A 5 14.46 17.33 -9.12
N ARG A 6 13.49 17.80 -8.31
CA ARG A 6 12.34 16.99 -7.90
C ARG A 6 11.53 16.50 -9.10
N GLN A 7 11.24 17.40 -10.03
CA GLN A 7 10.51 17.08 -11.25
C GLN A 7 11.25 16.05 -12.10
N ARG A 8 12.57 16.18 -12.22
CA ARG A 8 13.42 15.20 -12.92
C ARG A 8 13.36 13.83 -12.28
N GLN A 9 13.42 13.75 -10.96
CA GLN A 9 13.33 12.50 -10.23
C GLN A 9 11.96 11.83 -10.38
N MET A 10 10.89 12.60 -10.37
CA MET A 10 9.55 12.09 -10.63
C MET A 10 9.39 11.55 -12.05
N CYS A 11 9.99 12.20 -13.04
CA CYS A 11 9.96 11.72 -14.42
C CYS A 11 10.78 10.44 -14.61
N ILE A 12 11.90 10.30 -13.92
CA ILE A 12 12.77 9.11 -13.98
C ILE A 12 12.06 7.87 -13.47
N ARG A 13 11.15 8.02 -12.53
CA ARG A 13 10.37 6.92 -11.94
C ARG A 13 9.81 5.94 -12.96
N ASP A 14 9.35 6.43 -14.10
CA ASP A 14 8.64 5.63 -15.09
C ASP A 14 9.51 5.14 -16.25
N ARG A 15 10.81 5.42 -16.22
CA ARG A 15 11.71 5.16 -17.36
C ARG A 15 12.62 3.96 -17.16
N ASP A 16 13.29 3.88 -16.03
CA ASP A 16 14.30 2.85 -15.77
C ASP A 16 14.39 2.60 -14.26
N ASP A 17 14.22 1.35 -13.85
CA ASP A 17 14.23 0.98 -12.42
C ASP A 17 15.58 1.27 -11.76
N THR A 18 16.70 1.10 -12.45
CA THR A 18 18.03 1.37 -11.91
C THR A 18 18.21 2.85 -11.62
N TYR A 19 17.89 3.70 -12.59
CA TYR A 19 17.94 5.15 -12.41
C TYR A 19 16.93 5.62 -11.36
N ALA A 20 15.73 5.09 -11.40
CA ALA A 20 14.70 5.42 -10.44
C ALA A 20 15.13 5.05 -9.01
N SER A 21 15.71 3.88 -8.82
CA SER A 21 16.20 3.43 -7.52
C SER A 21 17.31 4.33 -6.97
N SER A 22 18.27 4.70 -7.82
CA SER A 22 19.36 5.60 -7.43
C SER A 22 18.86 7.01 -7.10
N ALA A 23 17.98 7.56 -7.95
CA ALA A 23 17.40 8.88 -7.73
C ALA A 23 16.55 8.92 -6.44
N LEU A 24 15.79 7.86 -6.16
CA LEU A 24 14.99 7.75 -4.95
C LEU A 24 15.85 7.65 -3.70
N ALA A 25 16.97 6.91 -3.76
CA ALA A 25 17.91 6.82 -2.64
C ALA A 25 18.55 8.18 -2.33
N ASP A 26 18.98 8.91 -3.35
CA ASP A 26 19.54 10.27 -3.21
C ASP A 26 18.51 11.23 -2.63
N PHE A 27 17.28 11.16 -3.13
CA PHE A 27 16.19 12.00 -2.65
C PHE A 27 15.90 11.72 -1.17
N TYR A 28 15.86 10.45 -0.79
CA TYR A 28 15.66 10.09 0.62
C TYR A 28 16.79 10.62 1.52
N CYS A 29 18.04 10.44 1.12
CA CYS A 29 19.18 10.96 1.89
C CYS A 29 19.09 12.47 2.11
N GLN A 30 18.59 13.19 1.12
CA GLN A 30 18.47 14.65 1.19
C GLN A 30 17.31 15.12 2.10
N TYR A 31 16.18 14.39 2.10
CA TYR A 31 14.95 14.81 2.76
C TYR A 31 14.45 13.92 3.89
N LYS A 32 15.28 12.99 4.36
CA LYS A 32 14.87 11.98 5.37
C LYS A 32 14.36 12.54 6.69
N ASN A 33 14.71 13.78 7.01
CA ASN A 33 14.25 14.44 8.22
C ASN A 33 12.93 15.23 8.04
N GLU A 34 12.38 15.27 6.83
CA GLU A 34 11.14 15.96 6.51
C GLU A 34 10.00 14.96 6.29
N ASN A 35 9.16 14.75 7.31
CA ASN A 35 8.12 13.72 7.29
C ASN A 35 7.18 13.79 6.08
N LEU A 36 6.74 14.99 5.69
CA LEU A 36 5.84 15.15 4.54
C LEU A 36 6.52 14.70 3.24
N VAL A 37 7.80 15.03 3.08
CA VAL A 37 8.58 14.66 1.90
C VAL A 37 8.83 13.14 1.90
N VAL A 38 9.13 12.55 3.05
CA VAL A 38 9.31 11.10 3.19
C VAL A 38 8.01 10.36 2.86
N ASN A 39 6.87 10.87 3.28
CA ASN A 39 5.58 10.28 2.93
C ASN A 39 5.35 10.29 1.41
N LEU A 40 5.69 11.37 0.73
CA LEU A 40 5.64 11.44 -0.73
C LEU A 40 6.63 10.47 -1.38
N TRP A 41 7.83 10.33 -0.82
CA TRP A 41 8.83 9.38 -1.29
C TRP A 41 8.31 7.94 -1.22
N LEU A 42 7.67 7.55 -0.12
CA LEU A 42 7.04 6.25 0.02
C LEU A 42 5.90 6.06 -0.98
N GLN A 43 5.07 7.08 -1.15
CA GLN A 43 3.93 7.03 -2.08
C GLN A 43 4.37 6.87 -3.53
N LEU A 44 5.42 7.57 -3.94
CA LEU A 44 5.97 7.46 -5.29
C LEU A 44 6.41 6.02 -5.61
N GLN A 45 7.05 5.37 -4.65
CA GLN A 45 7.49 3.99 -4.84
C GLN A 45 6.32 3.01 -4.80
N ALA A 46 5.35 3.22 -3.92
CA ALA A 46 4.15 2.38 -3.83
C ALA A 46 3.31 2.43 -5.11
N THR A 47 3.26 3.57 -5.78
CA THR A 47 2.47 3.77 -7.00
C THR A 47 3.24 3.48 -8.29
N ASN A 48 4.50 3.09 -8.20
CA ASN A 48 5.29 2.69 -9.37
C ASN A 48 4.73 1.39 -9.96
N GLN A 49 4.23 1.46 -11.19
CA GLN A 49 3.54 0.37 -11.87
C GLN A 49 4.45 -0.68 -12.53
N GLN A 50 5.76 -0.50 -12.43
CA GLN A 50 6.71 -1.49 -12.93
C GLN A 50 6.52 -2.85 -12.22
N PRO A 51 6.83 -3.97 -12.89
CA PRO A 51 6.72 -5.30 -12.26
C PRO A 51 7.46 -5.39 -10.94
N GLY A 52 6.98 -6.23 -10.02
CA GLY A 52 7.59 -6.40 -8.72
C GLY A 52 7.17 -5.36 -7.67
N GLY A 53 6.05 -4.65 -7.89
CA GLY A 53 5.55 -3.62 -6.99
C GLY A 53 5.30 -4.12 -5.57
N LEU A 54 4.73 -5.32 -5.42
CA LEU A 54 4.51 -5.91 -4.10
C LEU A 54 5.81 -6.15 -3.33
N SER A 55 6.82 -6.71 -3.99
CA SER A 55 8.14 -6.91 -3.38
C SER A 55 8.79 -5.60 -2.95
N ARG A 56 8.66 -4.54 -3.76
CA ARG A 56 9.16 -3.21 -3.41
C ARG A 56 8.48 -2.67 -2.15
N VAL A 57 7.16 -2.79 -2.07
CA VAL A 57 6.40 -2.34 -0.90
C VAL A 57 6.81 -3.12 0.35
N GLN A 58 6.95 -4.43 0.24
CA GLN A 58 7.40 -5.28 1.35
C GLN A 58 8.81 -4.90 1.82
N SER A 59 9.72 -4.61 0.90
CA SER A 59 11.07 -4.13 1.24
C SER A 59 11.04 -2.77 1.94
N LEU A 60 10.18 -1.87 1.50
CA LEU A 60 10.02 -0.56 2.12
C LEU A 60 9.42 -0.62 3.52
N MET A 61 8.64 -1.65 3.82
CA MET A 61 8.14 -1.88 5.19
C MET A 61 9.25 -2.19 6.17
N GLU A 62 10.38 -2.72 5.70
CA GLU A 62 11.59 -2.97 6.49
C GLU A 62 12.53 -1.76 6.52
N HIS A 63 12.25 -0.72 5.78
CA HIS A 63 13.05 0.49 5.71
C HIS A 63 12.88 1.34 6.97
N GLU A 64 13.96 2.02 7.40
CA GLU A 64 13.97 2.86 8.60
C GLU A 64 12.92 3.98 8.59
N SER A 65 12.52 4.45 7.40
CA SER A 65 11.51 5.50 7.24
C SER A 65 10.09 5.02 7.53
N PHE A 66 9.84 3.72 7.51
CA PHE A 66 8.51 3.17 7.68
C PHE A 66 8.27 2.70 9.12
N SER A 67 7.07 2.97 9.63
CA SER A 67 6.59 2.39 10.87
C SER A 67 5.10 2.08 10.74
N ILE A 68 4.73 0.84 11.03
CA ILE A 68 3.31 0.42 11.01
C ILE A 68 2.48 1.14 12.08
N LYS A 69 3.14 1.71 13.10
CA LYS A 69 2.48 2.50 14.14
C LYS A 69 2.14 3.92 13.70
N ASN A 70 2.72 4.39 12.60
CA ASN A 70 2.46 5.73 12.08
C ASN A 70 1.41 5.68 10.97
N PRO A 71 0.19 6.23 11.21
CA PRO A 71 -0.90 6.20 10.22
C PRO A 71 -0.54 6.82 8.87
N ASN A 72 0.23 7.90 8.89
CA ASN A 72 0.62 8.60 7.65
C ASN A 72 1.56 7.74 6.80
N LYS A 73 2.48 7.01 7.43
CA LYS A 73 3.38 6.09 6.73
C LYS A 73 2.59 4.91 6.13
N VAL A 74 1.67 4.35 6.89
CA VAL A 74 0.80 3.26 6.43
C VAL A 74 -0.03 3.70 5.22
N ARG A 75 -0.64 4.87 5.27
CA ARG A 75 -1.43 5.39 4.14
C ARG A 75 -0.55 5.64 2.91
N SER A 76 0.63 6.21 3.11
CA SER A 76 1.54 6.55 2.01
C SER A 76 2.10 5.32 1.31
N LEU A 77 2.39 4.26 2.03
CA LEU A 77 2.96 3.04 1.46
C LEU A 77 1.87 2.02 1.10
N ILE A 78 1.19 1.48 2.09
CA ILE A 78 0.23 0.38 1.90
C ILE A 78 -1.05 0.87 1.25
N GLY A 79 -1.61 1.98 1.72
CA GLY A 79 -2.83 2.56 1.17
C GLY A 79 -2.68 2.98 -0.28
N SER A 80 -1.57 3.62 -0.62
CA SER A 80 -1.30 4.06 -2.01
C SER A 80 -1.06 2.87 -2.93
N PHE A 81 -0.39 1.82 -2.46
CA PHE A 81 -0.21 0.59 -3.24
C PHE A 81 -1.57 -0.04 -3.57
N ALA A 82 -2.43 -0.21 -2.59
CA ALA A 82 -3.73 -0.86 -2.78
C ALA A 82 -4.70 -0.04 -3.63
N SER A 83 -4.65 1.29 -3.55
CA SER A 83 -5.61 2.16 -4.24
C SER A 83 -5.14 2.66 -5.60
N SER A 84 -3.85 2.76 -5.85
CA SER A 84 -3.31 3.42 -7.04
C SER A 84 -2.40 2.55 -7.90
N ASN A 85 -1.84 1.47 -7.38
CA ASN A 85 -0.98 0.57 -8.15
C ASN A 85 -1.78 -0.65 -8.64
N HIS A 86 -2.71 -0.43 -9.54
CA HIS A 86 -3.62 -1.47 -10.03
C HIS A 86 -2.90 -2.68 -10.62
N PRO A 87 -1.90 -2.55 -11.51
CA PRO A 87 -1.24 -3.71 -12.12
C PRO A 87 -0.58 -4.66 -11.12
N ASN A 88 0.00 -4.13 -10.04
CA ASN A 88 0.69 -4.94 -9.04
C ASN A 88 -0.22 -5.39 -7.90
N PHE A 89 -1.22 -4.58 -7.55
CA PHE A 89 -2.18 -4.94 -6.51
C PHE A 89 -3.16 -6.01 -6.99
N HIS A 90 -3.71 -5.85 -8.19
CA HIS A 90 -4.66 -6.78 -8.80
C HIS A 90 -3.94 -7.90 -9.56
N ASP A 91 -3.30 -8.79 -8.82
CA ASP A 91 -2.62 -9.96 -9.36
C ASP A 91 -3.62 -11.13 -9.48
N LYS A 92 -3.53 -11.90 -10.55
CA LYS A 92 -4.36 -13.09 -10.79
C LYS A 92 -4.23 -14.16 -9.71
N LEU A 93 -3.09 -14.20 -9.01
CA LEU A 93 -2.86 -15.11 -7.90
C LEU A 93 -3.42 -14.58 -6.57
N GLY A 94 -3.82 -13.32 -6.52
CA GLY A 94 -4.37 -12.70 -5.32
C GLY A 94 -3.34 -12.34 -4.26
N THR A 95 -2.04 -12.31 -4.59
CA THR A 95 -0.97 -12.02 -3.64
C THR A 95 -1.07 -10.63 -3.05
N GLY A 96 -1.48 -9.63 -3.86
CA GLY A 96 -1.71 -8.27 -3.38
C GLY A 96 -2.85 -8.20 -2.36
N TYR A 97 -3.90 -8.95 -2.58
CA TYR A 97 -5.04 -9.02 -1.66
C TYR A 97 -4.67 -9.71 -0.35
N GLU A 98 -3.91 -10.79 -0.41
CA GLU A 98 -3.40 -11.49 0.77
C GLU A 98 -2.50 -10.58 1.60
N PHE A 99 -1.59 -9.86 0.95
CA PHE A 99 -0.72 -8.88 1.60
C PHE A 99 -1.55 -7.82 2.34
N LEU A 100 -2.53 -7.22 1.68
CA LEU A 100 -3.39 -6.21 2.29
C LEU A 100 -4.18 -6.79 3.47
N GLY A 101 -4.71 -8.00 3.34
CA GLY A 101 -5.42 -8.70 4.42
C GLY A 101 -4.55 -8.90 5.65
N GLU A 102 -3.31 -9.31 5.47
CA GLU A 102 -2.35 -9.46 6.57
C GLU A 102 -2.09 -8.12 7.28
N GLN A 103 -1.93 -7.04 6.52
CA GLN A 103 -1.70 -5.72 7.10
C GLN A 103 -2.93 -5.21 7.86
N ILE A 104 -4.12 -5.46 7.35
CA ILE A 104 -5.37 -5.13 8.03
C ILE A 104 -5.44 -5.84 9.39
N LEU A 105 -5.12 -7.12 9.45
CA LEU A 105 -5.14 -7.90 10.68
C LEU A 105 -4.10 -7.41 11.70
N LYS A 106 -2.92 -7.04 11.24
CA LYS A 106 -1.90 -6.42 12.11
C LYS A 106 -2.37 -5.09 12.67
N LEU A 107 -2.98 -4.25 11.83
CA LEU A 107 -3.48 -2.94 12.23
C LEU A 107 -4.75 -3.00 13.07
N ASN A 108 -5.49 -4.08 13.01
CA ASN A 108 -6.68 -4.27 13.82
C ASN A 108 -6.42 -4.04 15.32
N THR A 109 -5.27 -4.45 15.80
CA THR A 109 -4.86 -4.25 17.20
C THR A 109 -4.11 -2.95 17.44
N LEU A 110 -3.39 -2.45 16.43
CA LEU A 110 -2.54 -1.25 16.56
C LEU A 110 -3.31 0.04 16.30
N ASN A 111 -4.11 0.07 15.23
CA ASN A 111 -4.89 1.23 14.85
C ASN A 111 -6.14 0.81 14.07
N PRO A 112 -7.24 0.53 14.77
CA PRO A 112 -8.48 0.04 14.15
C PRO A 112 -9.05 0.96 13.06
N GLN A 113 -8.91 2.27 13.22
CA GLN A 113 -9.42 3.22 12.22
C GLN A 113 -8.68 3.12 10.89
N VAL A 114 -7.36 2.98 10.96
CA VAL A 114 -6.54 2.77 9.75
C VAL A 114 -6.83 1.41 9.13
N ALA A 115 -6.96 0.37 9.95
CA ALA A 115 -7.34 -0.96 9.49
C ALA A 115 -8.67 -0.96 8.74
N ALA A 116 -9.68 -0.30 9.29
CA ALA A 116 -11.00 -0.19 8.64
C ALA A 116 -10.91 0.53 7.28
N ARG A 117 -10.10 1.57 7.18
CA ARG A 117 -9.89 2.28 5.91
C ARG A 117 -9.16 1.44 4.87
N LEU A 118 -8.22 0.60 5.29
CA LEU A 118 -7.50 -0.28 4.38
C LEU A 118 -8.36 -1.41 3.82
N VAL A 119 -9.50 -1.70 4.42
CA VAL A 119 -10.48 -2.66 3.87
C VAL A 119 -11.14 -2.12 2.59
N THR A 120 -11.25 -0.80 2.45
CA THR A 120 -11.99 -0.16 1.34
C THR A 120 -11.63 -0.69 -0.05
N PRO A 121 -10.36 -0.87 -0.43
CA PRO A 121 -10.05 -1.43 -1.74
C PRO A 121 -10.67 -2.81 -1.98
N LEU A 122 -10.75 -3.65 -0.96
CA LEU A 122 -11.35 -4.99 -1.07
C LEU A 122 -12.89 -4.94 -1.13
N THR A 123 -13.52 -3.92 -0.58
CA THR A 123 -14.98 -3.78 -0.58
C THR A 123 -15.55 -3.57 -1.98
N ARG A 124 -14.72 -3.21 -2.94
CA ARG A 124 -15.10 -2.97 -4.33
C ARG A 124 -15.00 -4.22 -5.21
N TRP A 125 -15.02 -5.40 -4.61
CA TRP A 125 -14.90 -6.67 -5.33
C TRP A 125 -15.95 -6.82 -6.43
N SER A 126 -17.15 -6.29 -6.26
CA SER A 126 -18.22 -6.37 -7.26
C SER A 126 -17.95 -5.56 -8.53
N ASP A 127 -17.02 -4.62 -8.48
CA ASP A 127 -16.64 -3.80 -9.65
C ASP A 127 -15.66 -4.55 -10.58
N TYR A 128 -15.17 -5.70 -10.17
CA TYR A 128 -14.15 -6.46 -10.89
C TYR A 128 -14.72 -7.80 -11.36
N GLU A 129 -14.18 -8.27 -12.47
CA GLU A 129 -14.52 -9.59 -13.00
C GLU A 129 -13.67 -10.70 -12.36
N GLU A 130 -14.05 -11.95 -12.64
CA GLU A 130 -13.31 -13.11 -12.16
C GLU A 130 -11.94 -13.23 -12.85
N PRO A 131 -10.89 -13.72 -12.18
CA PRO A 131 -10.91 -14.28 -10.81
C PRO A 131 -10.76 -13.24 -9.69
N TYR A 132 -10.60 -11.96 -10.02
CA TYR A 132 -10.30 -10.89 -9.06
C TYR A 132 -11.39 -10.73 -8.00
N ALA A 133 -12.64 -10.69 -8.42
CA ALA A 133 -13.78 -10.53 -7.51
C ALA A 133 -13.81 -11.62 -6.44
N ASN A 134 -13.63 -12.89 -6.82
CA ASN A 134 -13.61 -13.99 -5.88
C ASN A 134 -12.42 -13.95 -4.93
N LEU A 135 -11.25 -13.55 -5.42
CA LEU A 135 -10.05 -13.44 -4.59
C LEU A 135 -10.19 -12.31 -3.56
N MET A 136 -10.74 -11.17 -3.95
CA MET A 136 -11.02 -10.06 -3.04
C MET A 136 -12.04 -10.45 -1.97
N LYS A 137 -13.11 -11.09 -2.39
CA LYS A 137 -14.18 -11.57 -1.51
C LYS A 137 -13.66 -12.64 -0.53
N LYS A 138 -12.77 -13.52 -0.99
CA LYS A 138 -12.10 -14.50 -0.13
C LYS A 138 -11.33 -13.84 1.00
N GLN A 139 -10.58 -12.79 0.70
CA GLN A 139 -9.84 -12.05 1.74
C GLN A 139 -10.78 -11.37 2.74
N LEU A 140 -11.88 -10.81 2.28
CA LEU A 140 -12.89 -10.25 3.19
C LEU A 140 -13.44 -11.31 4.15
N LYS A 141 -13.69 -12.52 3.66
CA LYS A 141 -14.15 -13.63 4.48
C LYS A 141 -13.08 -14.08 5.49
N VAL A 142 -11.83 -14.13 5.08
CA VAL A 142 -10.69 -14.45 5.97
C VAL A 142 -10.59 -13.41 7.10
N ILE A 143 -10.69 -12.14 6.77
CA ILE A 143 -10.67 -11.07 7.77
C ILE A 143 -11.84 -11.20 8.73
N LYS A 144 -13.05 -11.41 8.21
CA LYS A 144 -14.26 -11.56 9.02
C LYS A 144 -14.16 -12.74 10.01
N ALA A 145 -13.53 -13.84 9.58
CA ALA A 145 -13.37 -15.03 10.41
C ALA A 145 -12.25 -14.91 11.44
N SER A 146 -11.44 -13.86 11.39
CA SER A 146 -10.29 -13.70 12.29
C SER A 146 -10.74 -13.38 13.71
N PRO A 147 -10.15 -14.03 14.74
CA PRO A 147 -10.51 -13.77 16.14
C PRO A 147 -10.04 -12.37 16.59
N GLY A 148 -10.77 -11.77 17.50
CA GLY A 148 -10.39 -10.47 18.08
C GLY A 148 -10.58 -9.27 17.15
N LEU A 149 -11.37 -9.40 16.11
CA LEU A 149 -11.64 -8.32 15.16
C LEU A 149 -12.43 -7.20 15.85
N VAL A 150 -11.93 -5.96 15.74
CA VAL A 150 -12.64 -4.81 16.33
C VAL A 150 -13.91 -4.48 15.53
N SER A 151 -14.87 -3.83 16.19
CA SER A 151 -16.18 -3.53 15.60
C SER A 151 -16.09 -2.71 14.31
N ASP A 152 -15.19 -1.74 14.26
CA ASP A 152 -15.02 -0.88 13.07
C ASP A 152 -14.64 -1.68 11.82
N VAL A 153 -13.68 -2.58 11.95
CA VAL A 153 -13.23 -3.44 10.86
C VAL A 153 -14.32 -4.44 10.50
N TYR A 154 -14.92 -5.08 11.50
CA TYR A 154 -15.99 -6.05 11.30
C TYR A 154 -17.19 -5.45 10.57
N GLU A 155 -17.59 -4.24 10.93
CA GLU A 155 -18.70 -3.55 10.29
C GLU A 155 -18.43 -3.29 8.79
N VAL A 156 -17.26 -2.76 8.45
CA VAL A 156 -16.90 -2.48 7.06
C VAL A 156 -16.88 -3.76 6.23
N VAL A 157 -16.27 -4.82 6.74
CA VAL A 157 -16.20 -6.11 6.06
C VAL A 157 -17.60 -6.71 5.87
N THR A 158 -18.40 -6.71 6.92
CA THR A 158 -19.75 -7.31 6.88
C THR A 158 -20.67 -6.58 5.91
N LYS A 159 -20.62 -5.26 5.87
CA LYS A 159 -21.43 -4.45 4.95
C LYS A 159 -21.07 -4.67 3.48
N SER A 160 -19.82 -5.03 3.20
CA SER A 160 -19.38 -5.24 1.82
C SER A 160 -19.65 -6.64 1.29
N LEU A 161 -19.86 -7.60 2.16
CA LEU A 161 -20.23 -8.97 1.80
C LEU A 161 -21.76 -9.08 1.67
#